data_b67460c0edfdb9ba41ada10b2b6a4ae7
#
_entry.id   b67460c0edfdb9ba41ada10b2b6a4ae7
#
_cell.length_a   1.000
_cell.length_b   1.000
_cell.length_c   1.000
_cell.angle_alpha   90.00
_cell.angle_beta   90.00
_cell.angle_gamma   90.00
#
_symmetry.space_group_name_H-M   'P 1'
#
loop_
_entity.id
_entity.type
_entity.pdbx_description
1 polymer ?
#
loop_
_entity_poly.entity_id
_entity_poly.type
_entity_poly.pdbx_seq_one_letter_code
_entity_poly.pdbx_strand_id
1 'polypeptide(L)'
;MVVTIFAKIALMGQWVKYKAPFICRNTKKVSKSRWRWLSLRSNSKYMATVGFSERIYLQYLRTKFKTISKLAPATAGRMAFDLFCTPYPKYKKRKAPAIFHHAKKRTVVLSDQTKIHGFEWLPNKPNNETVLIAHGYASYAYKFEHYITPLLKMGYRVLAFDGPAHGQSEGKHIHVVVYQEAIQKIMEQAGPVHHFIGHSLGALTLSMIAENIGQAESRKFVLIAPATKTTTTFANFFKMMHLNEVTITAFLNDVSSKTHHKVEFFAADRALANYKGPLLWVHDEKDMVCPYEDIIDFKRNAPSNIKFLITNGLGHNKVYKTADVMDQIMAFLTPSK
;
A
#
# COMPACT_ATOMS: atom_id res chain seq x y z
N MET A 1 7.30 -14.23 6.49
CA MET A 1 6.43 -15.45 6.48
C MET A 1 4.95 -15.10 6.52
N VAL A 2 4.43 -14.34 7.50
CA VAL A 2 3.00 -13.95 7.53
C VAL A 2 2.58 -13.19 6.27
N VAL A 3 3.38 -12.28 5.77
CA VAL A 3 3.08 -11.51 4.52
C VAL A 3 3.20 -12.36 3.27
N THR A 4 4.13 -13.32 3.25
CA THR A 4 4.16 -14.32 2.16
C THR A 4 2.90 -15.18 2.21
N ILE A 5 2.40 -15.47 3.40
CA ILE A 5 1.12 -16.15 3.62
C ILE A 5 -0.02 -15.21 3.20
N PHE A 6 0.02 -13.93 3.59
CA PHE A 6 -0.95 -12.92 3.18
C PHE A 6 -0.99 -12.76 1.65
N ALA A 7 0.17 -12.58 1.03
CA ALA A 7 0.29 -12.49 -0.43
C ALA A 7 -0.10 -13.79 -1.14
N LYS A 8 0.25 -14.96 -0.60
CA LYS A 8 -0.14 -16.25 -1.16
C LYS A 8 -1.64 -16.51 -1.00
N ILE A 9 -2.24 -16.20 0.14
CA ILE A 9 -3.68 -16.36 0.38
C ILE A 9 -4.46 -15.38 -0.49
N ALA A 10 -3.99 -14.15 -0.64
CA ALA A 10 -4.58 -13.14 -1.52
C ALA A 10 -4.44 -13.50 -3.01
N LEU A 11 -3.33 -14.12 -3.41
CA LEU A 11 -3.08 -14.56 -4.81
C LEU A 11 -3.93 -15.77 -5.24
N MET A 12 -4.54 -16.50 -4.30
CA MET A 12 -5.22 -17.77 -4.58
C MET A 12 -6.76 -17.68 -4.57
N GLY A 13 -7.26 -16.47 -4.53
CA GLY A 13 -8.58 -16.10 -5.03
C GLY A 13 -9.77 -16.92 -4.65
N GLN A 14 -10.38 -16.66 -3.52
CA GLN A 14 -11.83 -16.72 -3.28
C GLN A 14 -12.18 -15.94 -2.02
N TRP A 15 -12.31 -14.64 -2.13
CA TRP A 15 -12.92 -13.80 -1.09
C TRP A 15 -14.44 -13.87 -1.26
N VAL A 16 -15.14 -14.19 -0.19
CA VAL A 16 -16.60 -14.17 -0.17
C VAL A 16 -17.08 -12.73 -0.31
N LYS A 17 -17.98 -12.48 -1.26
CA LYS A 17 -18.66 -11.20 -1.45
C LYS A 17 -19.29 -10.74 -0.13
N TYR A 18 -18.80 -9.66 0.42
CA TYR A 18 -19.47 -8.96 1.53
C TYR A 18 -20.33 -7.85 0.96
N LYS A 19 -21.65 -7.94 1.20
CA LYS A 19 -22.53 -6.77 1.17
C LYS A 19 -22.32 -6.03 2.51
N ALA A 20 -21.74 -4.84 2.48
CA ALA A 20 -21.74 -3.95 3.62
C ALA A 20 -23.19 -3.54 3.95
N PRO A 21 -23.62 -3.55 5.22
CA PRO A 21 -24.93 -3.01 5.55
C PRO A 21 -24.91 -1.50 5.34
N PHE A 22 -25.93 -1.00 4.66
CA PHE A 22 -26.26 0.42 4.51
C PHE A 22 -26.32 1.07 5.90
N ILE A 23 -25.44 2.03 6.18
CA ILE A 23 -25.59 2.91 7.34
C ILE A 23 -26.41 4.11 6.88
N CYS A 24 -27.69 4.08 7.22
CA CYS A 24 -28.61 5.20 7.07
C CYS A 24 -28.13 6.37 7.94
N ARG A 25 -28.08 7.57 7.34
CA ARG A 25 -27.93 8.84 8.07
C ARG A 25 -29.16 9.01 8.97
N ASN A 26 -29.02 8.97 10.28
CA ASN A 26 -29.63 9.94 11.18
C ASN A 26 -29.06 9.84 12.61
N THR A 27 -28.85 11.01 13.16
CA THR A 27 -28.26 11.33 14.45
C THR A 27 -29.18 10.96 15.62
N LYS A 28 -28.56 10.56 16.70
CA LYS A 28 -28.97 10.47 18.10
C LYS A 28 -29.23 9.06 18.63
N LYS A 29 -28.38 8.72 19.58
CA LYS A 29 -28.31 7.56 20.47
C LYS A 29 -27.28 6.50 20.03
N VAL A 30 -26.13 6.58 20.69
CA VAL A 30 -25.15 5.49 20.77
C VAL A 30 -25.83 4.35 21.53
N SER A 31 -26.40 3.40 20.82
CA SER A 31 -26.79 2.10 21.36
C SER A 31 -25.78 1.08 20.88
N LYS A 32 -25.32 0.26 21.82
CA LYS A 32 -24.41 -0.87 21.62
C LYS A 32 -24.76 -1.65 20.36
N SER A 33 -24.12 -1.35 19.22
CA SER A 33 -24.28 -2.12 17.99
C SER A 33 -23.51 -3.43 18.17
N ARG A 34 -24.27 -4.48 18.40
CA ARG A 34 -23.85 -5.87 18.43
C ARG A 34 -23.34 -6.25 17.05
N TRP A 35 -22.05 -6.43 16.89
CA TRP A 35 -21.47 -7.07 15.71
C TRP A 35 -21.95 -8.53 15.66
N ARG A 36 -22.97 -8.81 14.84
CA ARG A 36 -23.43 -10.17 14.61
C ARG A 36 -22.47 -10.85 13.64
N TRP A 37 -21.61 -11.69 14.18
CA TRP A 37 -20.77 -12.59 13.40
C TRP A 37 -21.61 -13.74 12.86
N LEU A 38 -21.82 -13.77 11.54
CA LEU A 38 -22.34 -14.96 10.86
C LEU A 38 -21.18 -15.98 10.77
N SER A 39 -21.35 -17.11 11.41
CA SER A 39 -20.44 -18.26 11.33
C SER A 39 -20.46 -18.80 9.90
N LEU A 40 -19.39 -18.54 9.16
CA LEU A 40 -19.14 -19.16 7.86
C LEU A 40 -18.17 -20.32 8.04
N ARG A 41 -18.58 -21.49 7.61
CA ARG A 41 -17.80 -22.72 7.58
C ARG A 41 -16.42 -22.45 6.95
N SER A 42 -15.37 -22.87 7.64
CA SER A 42 -14.00 -22.76 7.16
C SER A 42 -13.83 -23.53 5.85
N ASN A 43 -13.58 -22.85 4.75
CA ASN A 43 -13.28 -23.48 3.49
C ASN A 43 -11.87 -24.11 3.52
N SER A 44 -11.80 -25.40 3.68
CA SER A 44 -10.56 -26.20 3.76
C SER A 44 -9.62 -26.06 2.54
N LYS A 45 -10.14 -25.60 1.40
CA LYS A 45 -9.37 -25.37 0.16
C LYS A 45 -8.32 -24.27 0.27
N TYR A 46 -8.47 -23.29 1.19
CA TYR A 46 -7.51 -22.20 1.36
C TYR A 46 -6.18 -22.63 2.01
N MET A 47 -6.23 -23.68 2.81
CA MET A 47 -5.04 -24.16 3.49
C MET A 47 -4.14 -25.05 2.61
N ALA A 48 -4.64 -25.49 1.45
CA ALA A 48 -3.91 -26.44 0.59
C ALA A 48 -2.64 -25.86 -0.05
N THR A 49 -2.53 -24.55 -0.18
CA THR A 49 -1.48 -23.86 -0.92
C THR A 49 -0.45 -23.15 -0.05
N VAL A 50 -0.72 -23.06 1.26
CA VAL A 50 0.23 -22.58 2.28
C VAL A 50 1.13 -23.76 2.66
N GLY A 51 2.46 -23.58 2.58
CA GLY A 51 3.41 -24.62 2.92
C GLY A 51 3.24 -25.13 4.36
N PHE A 52 3.64 -26.36 4.62
CA PHE A 52 3.48 -26.99 5.94
C PHE A 52 4.08 -26.17 7.07
N SER A 53 5.31 -25.68 6.90
CA SER A 53 5.99 -24.81 7.87
C SER A 53 5.26 -23.47 8.10
N GLU A 54 4.67 -22.91 7.05
CA GLU A 54 3.89 -21.68 7.13
C GLU A 54 2.59 -21.87 7.92
N ARG A 55 1.95 -23.04 7.79
CA ARG A 55 0.74 -23.39 8.57
C ARG A 55 1.05 -23.55 10.04
N ILE A 56 2.15 -24.26 10.39
CA ILE A 56 2.59 -24.42 11.77
C ILE A 56 2.86 -23.06 12.40
N TYR A 57 3.58 -22.20 11.70
CA TYR A 57 3.89 -20.86 12.21
C TYR A 57 2.64 -19.99 12.38
N LEU A 58 1.70 -20.04 11.44
CA LEU A 58 0.43 -19.33 11.56
C LEU A 58 -0.38 -19.85 12.77
N GLN A 59 -0.43 -21.16 12.97
CA GLN A 59 -1.10 -21.75 14.11
C GLN A 59 -0.42 -21.38 15.44
N TYR A 60 0.90 -21.36 15.48
CA TYR A 60 1.66 -20.85 16.63
C TYR A 60 1.28 -19.41 16.97
N LEU A 61 1.26 -18.52 15.95
CA LEU A 61 0.88 -17.11 16.16
C LEU A 61 -0.55 -16.97 16.67
N ARG A 62 -1.50 -17.70 16.10
CA ARG A 62 -2.92 -17.71 16.54
C ARG A 62 -3.04 -18.13 17.99
N THR A 63 -2.37 -19.21 18.39
CA THR A 63 -2.36 -19.69 19.77
C THR A 63 -1.71 -18.65 20.71
N LYS A 64 -0.58 -18.08 20.31
CA LYS A 64 0.11 -17.03 21.05
C LYS A 64 -0.79 -15.82 21.31
N PHE A 65 -1.47 -15.30 20.27
CA PHE A 65 -2.40 -14.19 20.43
C PHE A 65 -3.59 -14.54 21.31
N LYS A 66 -4.17 -15.74 21.15
CA LYS A 66 -5.27 -16.22 21.98
C LYS A 66 -4.88 -16.28 23.47
N THR A 67 -3.65 -16.69 23.77
CA THR A 67 -3.17 -16.77 25.16
C THR A 67 -2.86 -15.39 25.73
N ILE A 68 -2.09 -14.56 25.02
CA ILE A 68 -1.69 -13.23 25.48
C ILE A 68 -2.91 -12.33 25.65
N SER A 69 -3.90 -12.40 24.76
CA SER A 69 -5.09 -11.58 24.83
C SER A 69 -5.93 -11.77 26.09
N LYS A 70 -5.83 -12.95 26.75
CA LYS A 70 -6.51 -13.23 28.02
C LYS A 70 -5.83 -12.56 29.21
N LEU A 71 -4.50 -12.42 29.17
CA LEU A 71 -3.68 -11.94 30.28
C LEU A 71 -3.31 -10.47 30.14
N ALA A 72 -3.01 -10.03 28.91
CA ALA A 72 -2.51 -8.70 28.60
C ALA A 72 -3.04 -8.21 27.22
N PRO A 73 -4.32 -7.82 27.12
CA PRO A 73 -4.95 -7.43 25.85
C PRO A 73 -4.22 -6.29 25.11
N ALA A 74 -3.78 -5.26 25.83
CA ALA A 74 -3.03 -4.15 25.25
C ALA A 74 -1.72 -4.62 24.61
N THR A 75 -1.02 -5.56 25.25
CA THR A 75 0.20 -6.17 24.70
C THR A 75 -0.11 -7.01 23.47
N ALA A 76 -1.21 -7.78 23.47
CA ALA A 76 -1.64 -8.55 22.30
C ALA A 76 -1.94 -7.62 21.11
N GLY A 77 -2.62 -6.50 21.33
CA GLY A 77 -2.90 -5.50 20.28
C GLY A 77 -1.63 -4.90 19.70
N ARG A 78 -0.72 -4.41 20.52
CA ARG A 78 0.60 -3.91 20.07
C ARG A 78 1.38 -4.94 19.28
N MET A 79 1.49 -6.18 19.78
CA MET A 79 2.19 -7.25 19.07
C MET A 79 1.54 -7.58 17.71
N ALA A 80 0.21 -7.53 17.62
CA ALA A 80 -0.50 -7.74 16.37
C ALA A 80 -0.23 -6.60 15.38
N PHE A 81 -0.19 -5.35 15.84
CA PHE A 81 0.16 -4.19 15.02
C PHE A 81 1.62 -4.26 14.55
N ASP A 82 2.55 -4.52 15.44
CA ASP A 82 3.97 -4.68 15.10
C ASP A 82 4.17 -5.81 14.07
N LEU A 83 3.47 -6.94 14.24
CA LEU A 83 3.50 -8.03 13.26
C LEU A 83 2.95 -7.61 11.89
N PHE A 84 1.85 -6.86 11.87
CA PHE A 84 1.27 -6.32 10.63
C PHE A 84 2.23 -5.38 9.90
N CYS A 85 2.89 -4.50 10.65
CA CYS A 85 3.80 -3.49 10.11
C CYS A 85 5.19 -4.04 9.76
N THR A 86 5.55 -5.28 10.16
CA THR A 86 6.86 -5.87 9.90
C THR A 86 6.89 -6.57 8.55
N PRO A 87 7.63 -6.07 7.54
CA PRO A 87 7.78 -6.76 6.27
C PRO A 87 8.57 -8.06 6.42
N TYR A 88 8.08 -9.13 5.81
CA TYR A 88 8.76 -10.41 5.80
C TYR A 88 8.63 -11.11 4.44
N PRO A 89 9.68 -11.77 3.93
CA PRO A 89 11.02 -11.88 4.52
C PRO A 89 11.78 -10.58 4.39
N LYS A 90 12.62 -10.26 5.39
CA LYS A 90 13.63 -9.20 5.27
C LYS A 90 14.45 -9.41 3.99
N TYR A 91 14.97 -8.32 3.49
CA TYR A 91 15.77 -8.26 2.27
C TYR A 91 16.69 -9.47 2.09
N LYS A 92 16.49 -10.23 1.02
CA LYS A 92 17.49 -11.18 0.52
C LYS A 92 18.33 -10.42 -0.51
N LYS A 93 19.67 -10.48 -0.40
CA LYS A 93 20.57 -9.91 -1.43
C LYS A 93 20.09 -10.37 -2.81
N ARG A 94 19.64 -9.42 -3.61
CA ARG A 94 19.15 -9.68 -4.97
C ARG A 94 20.11 -9.04 -5.95
N LYS A 95 20.34 -9.71 -7.07
CA LYS A 95 21.11 -9.13 -8.17
C LYS A 95 20.39 -7.87 -8.66
N ALA A 96 21.07 -6.75 -8.68
CA ALA A 96 20.51 -5.52 -9.22
C ALA A 96 20.28 -5.67 -10.73
N PRO A 97 19.13 -5.22 -11.26
CA PRO A 97 18.93 -5.11 -12.70
C PRO A 97 19.97 -4.17 -13.32
N ALA A 98 20.33 -4.38 -14.60
CA ALA A 98 21.39 -3.65 -15.27
C ALA A 98 21.22 -2.12 -15.17
N ILE A 99 20.01 -1.59 -15.31
CA ILE A 99 19.72 -0.16 -15.22
C ILE A 99 20.11 0.46 -13.87
N PHE A 100 20.10 -0.33 -12.78
CA PHE A 100 20.47 0.14 -11.44
C PHE A 100 21.97 0.32 -11.25
N HIS A 101 22.81 -0.28 -12.10
CA HIS A 101 24.26 -0.06 -12.09
C HIS A 101 24.65 1.35 -12.58
N HIS A 102 23.77 1.99 -13.36
CA HIS A 102 23.93 3.35 -13.85
C HIS A 102 23.27 4.41 -12.95
N ALA A 103 22.63 3.99 -11.87
CA ALA A 103 21.97 4.90 -10.95
C ALA A 103 22.94 5.53 -9.97
N LYS A 104 22.74 6.81 -9.67
CA LYS A 104 23.35 7.45 -8.50
C LYS A 104 22.61 6.95 -7.24
N LYS A 105 23.35 6.39 -6.30
CA LYS A 105 22.78 6.01 -5.00
C LYS A 105 22.44 7.26 -4.20
N ARG A 106 21.30 7.24 -3.55
CA ARG A 106 20.79 8.29 -2.66
C ARG A 106 20.49 7.72 -1.29
N THR A 107 20.70 8.53 -0.27
CA THR A 107 20.28 8.24 1.11
C THR A 107 19.61 9.47 1.65
N VAL A 108 18.42 9.31 2.22
CA VAL A 108 17.75 10.34 3.01
C VAL A 108 17.62 9.85 4.45
N VAL A 109 17.54 10.78 5.40
CA VAL A 109 17.49 10.47 6.83
C VAL A 109 16.17 10.94 7.39
N LEU A 110 15.46 10.04 8.07
CA LEU A 110 14.20 10.35 8.77
C LEU A 110 14.47 11.03 10.11
N SER A 111 13.42 11.51 10.75
CA SER A 111 13.50 12.23 12.03
C SER A 111 14.09 11.37 13.15
N ASP A 112 13.89 10.06 13.11
CA ASP A 112 14.43 9.07 14.05
C ASP A 112 15.83 8.54 13.67
N GLN A 113 16.52 9.20 12.73
CA GLN A 113 17.82 8.83 12.17
C GLN A 113 17.80 7.56 11.29
N THR A 114 16.64 6.99 10.98
CA THR A 114 16.52 5.86 10.04
C THR A 114 16.95 6.27 8.64
N LYS A 115 17.86 5.52 8.04
CA LYS A 115 18.37 5.78 6.68
C LYS A 115 17.51 5.09 5.63
N ILE A 116 17.01 5.85 4.69
CA ILE A 116 16.23 5.40 3.55
C ILE A 116 17.11 5.48 2.30
N HIS A 117 17.32 4.33 1.67
CA HIS A 117 18.18 4.18 0.52
C HIS A 117 17.38 4.15 -0.78
N GLY A 118 17.94 4.74 -1.82
CA GLY A 118 17.32 4.81 -3.12
C GLY A 118 18.28 5.09 -4.25
N PHE A 119 17.69 5.33 -5.40
CA PHE A 119 18.38 5.46 -6.68
C PHE A 119 17.84 6.65 -7.44
N GLU A 120 18.74 7.31 -8.14
CA GLU A 120 18.45 8.44 -9.00
C GLU A 120 19.05 8.20 -10.38
N TRP A 121 18.28 8.50 -11.41
CA TRP A 121 18.72 8.53 -12.79
C TRP A 121 18.45 9.89 -13.41
N LEU A 122 19.39 10.37 -14.20
CA LEU A 122 19.26 11.61 -14.96
C LEU A 122 19.09 11.28 -16.45
N PRO A 123 18.18 11.92 -17.14
CA PRO A 123 17.99 11.74 -18.58
C PRO A 123 19.08 12.44 -19.38
N ASN A 124 19.36 11.98 -20.60
CA ASN A 124 20.28 12.65 -21.52
C ASN A 124 19.77 14.02 -21.99
N LYS A 125 18.45 14.14 -22.15
CA LYS A 125 17.75 15.39 -22.55
C LYS A 125 16.70 15.69 -21.49
N PRO A 126 16.99 16.54 -20.50
CA PRO A 126 16.07 16.80 -19.40
C PRO A 126 14.90 17.66 -19.83
N ASN A 127 13.70 17.32 -19.33
CA ASN A 127 12.51 18.16 -19.36
C ASN A 127 12.32 18.98 -18.08
N ASN A 128 13.32 18.90 -17.15
CA ASN A 128 13.35 19.56 -15.84
C ASN A 128 12.29 19.06 -14.84
N GLU A 129 11.64 17.96 -15.12
CA GLU A 129 10.66 17.36 -14.22
C GLU A 129 11.17 16.03 -13.62
N THR A 130 10.69 15.73 -12.43
CA THR A 130 11.10 14.55 -11.65
C THR A 130 9.91 13.65 -11.40
N VAL A 131 10.09 12.35 -11.62
CA VAL A 131 9.13 11.29 -11.24
C VAL A 131 9.67 10.52 -10.04
N LEU A 132 8.86 10.38 -8.98
CA LEU A 132 9.15 9.53 -7.83
C LEU A 132 8.31 8.25 -7.89
N ILE A 133 8.98 7.11 -7.72
CA ILE A 133 8.34 5.79 -7.68
C ILE A 133 8.30 5.27 -6.24
N ALA A 134 7.09 4.97 -5.72
CA ALA A 134 6.82 4.42 -4.40
C ALA A 134 6.27 3.00 -4.51
N HIS A 135 7.03 2.02 -4.04
CA HIS A 135 6.66 0.61 -4.12
C HIS A 135 5.67 0.17 -3.03
N GLY A 136 5.06 -0.99 -3.20
CA GLY A 136 4.12 -1.58 -2.23
C GLY A 136 4.79 -2.35 -1.09
N TYR A 137 3.97 -2.85 -0.16
CA TYR A 137 4.41 -3.71 0.95
C TYR A 137 5.10 -4.98 0.43
N ALA A 138 6.14 -5.44 1.12
CA ALA A 138 6.99 -6.57 0.74
C ALA A 138 7.57 -6.47 -0.69
N SER A 139 7.79 -5.23 -1.16
CA SER A 139 8.36 -4.89 -2.45
C SER A 139 9.69 -4.13 -2.29
N TYR A 140 10.24 -3.55 -3.35
CA TYR A 140 11.49 -2.79 -3.37
C TYR A 140 11.66 -2.13 -4.75
N ALA A 141 12.55 -1.13 -4.84
CA ALA A 141 12.75 -0.31 -6.03
C ALA A 141 13.06 -1.11 -7.32
N TYR A 142 13.84 -2.20 -7.25
CA TYR A 142 14.22 -2.99 -8.44
C TYR A 142 13.02 -3.56 -9.21
N LYS A 143 11.86 -3.74 -8.58
CA LYS A 143 10.67 -4.24 -9.26
C LYS A 143 10.07 -3.27 -10.29
N PHE A 144 10.54 -2.03 -10.27
CA PHE A 144 10.09 -0.96 -11.18
C PHE A 144 11.11 -0.68 -12.29
N GLU A 145 12.08 -1.57 -12.53
CA GLU A 145 13.12 -1.41 -13.57
C GLU A 145 12.55 -1.03 -14.93
N HIS A 146 11.44 -1.63 -15.32
CA HIS A 146 10.80 -1.41 -16.62
C HIS A 146 10.24 0.00 -16.81
N TYR A 147 10.00 0.75 -15.71
CA TYR A 147 9.55 2.15 -15.77
C TYR A 147 10.69 3.13 -16.02
N ILE A 148 11.92 2.79 -15.62
CA ILE A 148 13.05 3.72 -15.59
C ILE A 148 13.40 4.19 -17.01
N THR A 149 13.66 3.26 -17.93
CA THR A 149 14.09 3.60 -19.30
C THR A 149 13.06 4.42 -20.08
N PRO A 150 11.75 4.09 -20.09
CA PRO A 150 10.75 4.93 -20.72
C PRO A 150 10.70 6.36 -20.16
N LEU A 151 10.72 6.50 -18.83
CA LEU A 151 10.72 7.82 -18.18
C LEU A 151 11.95 8.66 -18.55
N LEU A 152 13.14 8.05 -18.59
CA LEU A 152 14.36 8.73 -19.02
C LEU A 152 14.30 9.18 -20.48
N LYS A 153 13.71 8.37 -21.38
CA LYS A 153 13.48 8.74 -22.78
C LYS A 153 12.54 9.94 -22.93
N MET A 154 11.58 10.09 -22.00
CA MET A 154 10.66 11.23 -21.92
C MET A 154 11.30 12.48 -21.31
N GLY A 155 12.57 12.40 -20.87
CA GLY A 155 13.30 13.50 -20.29
C GLY A 155 13.15 13.67 -18.78
N TYR A 156 12.46 12.74 -18.10
CA TYR A 156 12.29 12.81 -16.66
C TYR A 156 13.53 12.40 -15.87
N ARG A 157 13.87 13.16 -14.84
CA ARG A 157 14.67 12.66 -13.74
C ARG A 157 13.84 11.62 -12.97
N VAL A 158 14.41 10.45 -12.67
CA VAL A 158 13.69 9.38 -11.99
C VAL A 158 14.28 9.12 -10.61
N LEU A 159 13.43 9.05 -9.61
CA LEU A 159 13.74 8.67 -8.23
C LEU A 159 13.00 7.39 -7.87
N ALA A 160 13.68 6.39 -7.33
CA ALA A 160 13.07 5.19 -6.77
C ALA A 160 13.77 4.82 -5.47
N PHE A 161 13.03 4.83 -4.37
CA PHE A 161 13.56 4.52 -3.05
C PHE A 161 12.95 3.23 -2.51
N ASP A 162 13.75 2.47 -1.77
CA ASP A 162 13.21 1.41 -0.92
C ASP A 162 12.53 2.06 0.29
N GLY A 163 11.28 1.74 0.54
CA GLY A 163 10.54 2.27 1.69
C GLY A 163 11.14 1.81 3.02
N PRO A 164 10.76 2.40 4.15
CA PRO A 164 11.20 1.97 5.48
C PRO A 164 11.08 0.46 5.68
N ALA A 165 12.05 -0.17 6.30
CA ALA A 165 12.15 -1.61 6.54
C ALA A 165 12.18 -2.50 5.27
N HIS A 166 12.33 -1.93 4.07
CA HIS A 166 12.38 -2.66 2.80
C HIS A 166 13.73 -2.51 2.09
N GLY A 167 14.01 -3.46 1.20
CA GLY A 167 15.18 -3.41 0.32
C GLY A 167 16.48 -3.14 1.08
N GLN A 168 17.16 -2.06 0.74
CA GLN A 168 18.39 -1.60 1.39
C GLN A 168 18.13 -0.62 2.54
N SER A 169 16.91 -0.11 2.69
CA SER A 169 16.54 0.85 3.72
C SER A 169 16.50 0.23 5.11
N GLU A 170 16.84 1.05 6.10
CA GLU A 170 16.79 0.69 7.50
C GLU A 170 15.34 0.68 8.03
N GLY A 171 15.19 0.41 9.32
CA GLY A 171 13.91 0.36 10.01
C GLY A 171 13.44 -1.08 10.32
N LYS A 172 12.38 -1.16 11.10
CA LYS A 172 11.75 -2.43 11.51
C LYS A 172 10.31 -2.56 11.00
N HIS A 173 9.63 -1.44 10.89
CA HIS A 173 8.20 -1.37 10.56
C HIS A 173 7.95 -0.43 9.39
N ILE A 174 6.87 -0.69 8.67
CA ILE A 174 6.30 0.22 7.70
C ILE A 174 4.79 0.31 7.90
N HIS A 175 4.29 1.52 7.89
CA HIS A 175 2.87 1.87 7.75
C HIS A 175 2.76 3.21 7.03
N VAL A 176 1.55 3.62 6.69
CA VAL A 176 1.31 4.81 5.86
C VAL A 176 2.04 6.05 6.40
N VAL A 177 1.97 6.32 7.70
CA VAL A 177 2.57 7.53 8.31
C VAL A 177 4.09 7.56 8.18
N VAL A 178 4.78 6.46 8.52
CA VAL A 178 6.24 6.37 8.37
C VAL A 178 6.65 6.44 6.89
N TYR A 179 5.84 5.88 6.00
CA TYR A 179 6.13 5.97 4.57
C TYR A 179 5.86 7.37 4.01
N GLN A 180 4.84 8.09 4.52
CA GLN A 180 4.63 9.50 4.20
C GLN A 180 5.84 10.35 4.63
N GLU A 181 6.34 10.18 5.85
CA GLU A 181 7.55 10.87 6.31
C GLU A 181 8.72 10.59 5.38
N ALA A 182 8.95 9.32 5.00
CA ALA A 182 10.02 8.96 4.09
C ALA A 182 9.87 9.68 2.73
N ILE A 183 8.68 9.71 2.15
CA ILE A 183 8.43 10.40 0.87
C ILE A 183 8.62 11.92 1.02
N GLN A 184 8.15 12.53 2.10
CA GLN A 184 8.36 13.95 2.38
C GLN A 184 9.85 14.28 2.50
N LYS A 185 10.61 13.48 3.25
CA LYS A 185 12.07 13.64 3.36
C LYS A 185 12.80 13.45 2.02
N ILE A 186 12.34 12.54 1.18
CA ILE A 186 12.85 12.40 -0.18
C ILE A 186 12.60 13.68 -0.99
N MET A 187 11.40 14.24 -0.93
CA MET A 187 11.06 15.48 -1.63
C MET A 187 11.88 16.67 -1.12
N GLU A 188 12.10 16.77 0.20
CA GLU A 188 12.91 17.82 0.81
C GLU A 188 14.40 17.72 0.43
N GLN A 189 15.00 16.53 0.50
CA GLN A 189 16.44 16.32 0.39
C GLN A 189 16.90 16.00 -1.04
N ALA A 190 16.04 15.43 -1.88
CA ALA A 190 16.37 15.11 -3.27
C ALA A 190 15.92 16.19 -4.27
N GLY A 191 15.21 17.22 -3.81
CA GLY A 191 14.70 18.33 -4.61
C GLY A 191 13.29 18.07 -5.16
N PRO A 192 12.73 19.01 -5.94
CA PRO A 192 11.33 19.00 -6.32
C PRO A 192 10.95 17.71 -7.06
N VAL A 193 9.78 17.17 -6.67
CA VAL A 193 9.14 16.03 -7.34
C VAL A 193 7.85 16.54 -8.00
N HIS A 194 7.72 16.27 -9.30
CA HIS A 194 6.62 16.76 -10.11
C HIS A 194 5.54 15.71 -10.33
N HIS A 195 5.95 14.45 -10.49
CA HIS A 195 5.03 13.36 -10.75
C HIS A 195 5.32 12.14 -9.86
N PHE A 196 4.30 11.33 -9.64
CA PHE A 196 4.36 10.22 -8.70
C PHE A 196 3.77 8.95 -9.32
N ILE A 197 4.45 7.83 -9.12
CA ILE A 197 3.95 6.49 -9.45
C ILE A 197 3.97 5.66 -8.17
N GLY A 198 2.83 5.16 -7.74
CA GLY A 198 2.73 4.32 -6.54
C GLY A 198 2.04 3.00 -6.81
N HIS A 199 2.44 1.95 -6.09
CA HIS A 199 1.78 0.65 -6.11
C HIS A 199 1.34 0.24 -4.70
N SER A 200 0.11 -0.26 -4.54
CA SER A 200 -0.39 -0.84 -3.31
C SER A 200 -0.25 0.12 -2.11
N LEU A 201 0.51 -0.23 -1.06
CA LEU A 201 0.80 0.66 0.08
C LEU A 201 1.46 1.98 -0.36
N GLY A 202 2.37 1.95 -1.34
CA GLY A 202 2.97 3.16 -1.90
C GLY A 202 1.93 4.05 -2.55
N ALA A 203 0.95 3.48 -3.26
CA ALA A 203 -0.15 4.23 -3.86
C ALA A 203 -1.09 4.83 -2.80
N LEU A 204 -1.42 4.09 -1.74
CA LEU A 204 -2.17 4.64 -0.60
C LEU A 204 -1.40 5.79 0.06
N THR A 205 -0.09 5.63 0.28
CA THR A 205 0.74 6.69 0.86
C THR A 205 0.77 7.92 -0.04
N LEU A 206 0.88 7.75 -1.35
CA LEU A 206 0.83 8.86 -2.30
C LEU A 206 -0.54 9.54 -2.35
N SER A 207 -1.64 8.84 -2.12
CA SER A 207 -2.95 9.50 -2.01
C SER A 207 -3.03 10.42 -0.79
N MET A 208 -2.42 10.01 0.35
CA MET A 208 -2.28 10.89 1.53
C MET A 208 -1.34 12.08 1.27
N ILE A 209 -0.31 11.89 0.47
CA ILE A 209 0.58 12.99 0.04
C ILE A 209 -0.19 13.96 -0.87
N ALA A 210 -0.96 13.45 -1.84
CA ALA A 210 -1.76 14.26 -2.76
C ALA A 210 -2.77 15.15 -2.02
N GLU A 211 -3.36 14.67 -0.92
CA GLU A 211 -4.25 15.45 -0.07
C GLU A 211 -3.57 16.70 0.52
N ASN A 212 -2.28 16.60 0.86
CA ASN A 212 -1.54 17.61 1.62
C ASN A 212 -0.59 18.49 0.80
N ILE A 213 -0.30 18.11 -0.44
CA ILE A 213 0.74 18.77 -1.27
C ILE A 213 0.29 20.11 -1.85
N GLY A 214 -0.97 20.51 -1.61
CA GLY A 214 -1.59 21.66 -2.26
C GLY A 214 -1.95 21.37 -3.74
N GLN A 215 -2.80 22.23 -4.29
CA GLN A 215 -3.38 22.03 -5.62
C GLN A 215 -2.43 22.50 -6.74
N ALA A 216 -1.28 21.86 -6.89
CA ALA A 216 -0.49 22.06 -8.10
C ALA A 216 -1.15 21.25 -9.24
N GLU A 217 -1.95 21.92 -10.06
CA GLU A 217 -2.64 21.33 -11.22
C GLU A 217 -1.70 20.63 -12.20
N SER A 218 -0.40 20.91 -12.15
CA SER A 218 0.64 20.29 -12.99
C SER A 218 1.14 18.95 -12.46
N ARG A 219 0.87 18.55 -11.21
CA ARG A 219 1.39 17.31 -10.64
C ARG A 219 0.53 16.12 -11.00
N LYS A 220 1.12 15.15 -11.71
CA LYS A 220 0.42 13.91 -12.09
C LYS A 220 0.68 12.80 -11.08
N PHE A 221 -0.39 12.13 -10.65
CA PHE A 221 -0.30 10.94 -9.80
C PHE A 221 -0.78 9.71 -10.57
N VAL A 222 0.00 8.64 -10.52
CA VAL A 222 -0.37 7.31 -11.01
C VAL A 222 -0.46 6.38 -9.81
N LEU A 223 -1.66 5.94 -9.46
CA LEU A 223 -1.94 5.04 -8.35
C LEU A 223 -2.32 3.67 -8.89
N ILE A 224 -1.44 2.69 -8.70
CA ILE A 224 -1.62 1.34 -9.22
C ILE A 224 -2.04 0.41 -8.09
N ALA A 225 -3.22 -0.16 -8.18
CA ALA A 225 -3.80 -1.08 -7.20
C ALA A 225 -3.63 -0.58 -5.75
N PRO A 226 -4.01 0.68 -5.42
CA PRO A 226 -3.82 1.21 -4.08
C PRO A 226 -4.52 0.34 -3.03
N ALA A 227 -3.95 0.27 -1.83
CA ALA A 227 -4.65 -0.28 -0.66
C ALA A 227 -5.77 0.69 -0.26
N THR A 228 -6.88 0.67 -1.01
CA THR A 228 -7.91 1.72 -1.04
C THR A 228 -8.47 2.01 0.35
N LYS A 229 -8.79 0.97 1.12
CA LYS A 229 -9.32 1.09 2.49
C LYS A 229 -8.46 0.27 3.46
N THR A 230 -7.80 0.95 4.38
CA THR A 230 -7.03 0.27 5.43
C THR A 230 -7.92 -0.60 6.32
N THR A 231 -9.19 -0.23 6.49
CA THR A 231 -10.20 -1.03 7.20
C THR A 231 -10.36 -2.43 6.59
N THR A 232 -10.45 -2.54 5.26
CA THR A 232 -10.51 -3.83 4.56
C THR A 232 -9.24 -4.64 4.77
N THR A 233 -8.07 -3.99 4.66
CA THR A 233 -6.78 -4.65 4.87
C THR A 233 -6.65 -5.20 6.30
N PHE A 234 -7.05 -4.42 7.30
CA PHE A 234 -7.03 -4.85 8.70
C PHE A 234 -8.04 -5.97 8.97
N ALA A 235 -9.27 -5.87 8.44
CA ALA A 235 -10.28 -6.92 8.61
C ALA A 235 -9.78 -8.26 8.06
N ASN A 236 -9.11 -8.25 6.92
CA ASN A 236 -8.50 -9.43 6.32
C ASN A 236 -7.37 -10.00 7.20
N PHE A 237 -6.53 -9.14 7.77
CA PHE A 237 -5.50 -9.55 8.72
C PHE A 237 -6.08 -10.14 10.00
N PHE A 238 -7.09 -9.50 10.62
CA PHE A 238 -7.75 -9.98 11.84
C PHE A 238 -8.37 -11.37 11.63
N LYS A 239 -9.04 -11.54 10.49
CA LYS A 239 -9.63 -12.83 10.10
C LYS A 239 -8.53 -13.89 9.91
N MET A 240 -7.47 -13.56 9.18
CA MET A 240 -6.35 -14.48 8.95
C MET A 240 -5.68 -14.92 10.26
N MET A 241 -5.53 -14.00 11.20
CA MET A 241 -4.87 -14.26 12.49
C MET A 241 -5.81 -14.82 13.55
N HIS A 242 -7.13 -14.93 13.27
CA HIS A 242 -8.16 -15.32 14.24
C HIS A 242 -8.13 -14.45 15.51
N LEU A 243 -7.93 -13.14 15.37
CA LEU A 243 -7.91 -12.22 16.50
C LEU A 243 -9.32 -12.09 17.09
N ASN A 244 -9.39 -12.07 18.43
CA ASN A 244 -10.63 -11.81 19.14
C ASN A 244 -10.90 -10.29 19.26
N GLU A 245 -12.12 -9.91 19.60
CA GLU A 245 -12.57 -8.51 19.69
C GLU A 245 -11.70 -7.67 20.63
N VAL A 246 -11.26 -8.24 21.73
CA VAL A 246 -10.41 -7.54 22.71
C VAL A 246 -9.05 -7.18 22.13
N THR A 247 -8.43 -8.12 21.39
CA THR A 247 -7.16 -7.86 20.69
C THR A 247 -7.35 -6.87 19.53
N ILE A 248 -8.45 -6.97 18.79
CA ILE A 248 -8.79 -6.04 17.71
C ILE A 248 -8.95 -4.62 18.26
N THR A 249 -9.71 -4.44 19.34
CA THR A 249 -9.89 -3.15 19.98
C THR A 249 -8.55 -2.57 20.44
N ALA A 250 -7.70 -3.38 21.10
CA ALA A 250 -6.38 -2.95 21.53
C ALA A 250 -5.46 -2.58 20.36
N PHE A 251 -5.53 -3.32 19.24
CA PHE A 251 -4.82 -3.00 18.01
C PHE A 251 -5.27 -1.64 17.44
N LEU A 252 -6.57 -1.41 17.33
CA LEU A 252 -7.12 -0.16 16.77
C LEU A 252 -6.80 1.05 17.68
N ASN A 253 -6.80 0.86 18.99
CA ASN A 253 -6.36 1.88 19.94
C ASN A 253 -4.86 2.20 19.78
N ASP A 254 -4.02 1.19 19.56
CA ASP A 254 -2.59 1.40 19.29
C ASP A 254 -2.36 2.16 17.97
N VAL A 255 -3.12 1.86 16.92
CA VAL A 255 -3.12 2.64 15.68
C VAL A 255 -3.47 4.11 15.96
N SER A 256 -4.59 4.36 16.64
CA SER A 256 -5.04 5.73 16.91
C SER A 256 -4.06 6.49 17.80
N SER A 257 -3.45 5.84 18.78
CA SER A 257 -2.43 6.44 19.66
C SER A 257 -1.17 6.85 18.90
N LYS A 258 -0.69 6.00 17.97
CA LYS A 258 0.55 6.25 17.22
C LYS A 258 0.36 7.21 16.05
N THR A 259 -0.84 7.29 15.49
CA THR A 259 -1.08 8.05 14.27
C THR A 259 -1.93 9.30 14.50
N HIS A 260 -2.53 9.45 15.69
CA HIS A 260 -3.52 10.49 16.05
C HIS A 260 -4.79 10.44 15.17
N HIS A 261 -5.00 9.35 14.43
CA HIS A 261 -6.16 9.16 13.57
C HIS A 261 -6.77 7.77 13.75
N LYS A 262 -8.07 7.67 13.50
CA LYS A 262 -8.76 6.36 13.37
C LYS A 262 -8.37 5.71 12.05
N VAL A 263 -8.52 4.39 11.98
CA VAL A 263 -8.13 3.60 10.80
C VAL A 263 -8.82 4.06 9.51
N GLU A 264 -10.06 4.53 9.59
CA GLU A 264 -10.86 5.03 8.46
C GLU A 264 -10.23 6.26 7.79
N PHE A 265 -9.40 7.00 8.51
CA PHE A 265 -8.65 8.14 7.97
C PHE A 265 -7.70 7.70 6.85
N PHE A 266 -7.11 6.51 6.96
CA PHE A 266 -6.15 5.98 5.99
C PHE A 266 -6.88 5.26 4.86
N ALA A 267 -7.53 6.05 3.98
CA ALA A 267 -8.27 5.56 2.82
C ALA A 267 -8.01 6.45 1.60
N ALA A 268 -7.65 5.83 0.47
CA ALA A 268 -7.28 6.55 -0.75
C ALA A 268 -8.47 7.31 -1.35
N ASP A 269 -9.67 6.71 -1.31
CA ASP A 269 -10.92 7.34 -1.75
C ASP A 269 -11.25 8.60 -0.95
N ARG A 270 -11.08 8.56 0.38
CA ARG A 270 -11.25 9.72 1.25
C ARG A 270 -10.24 10.83 0.91
N ALA A 271 -8.98 10.47 0.83
CA ALA A 271 -7.90 11.44 0.60
C ALA A 271 -8.02 12.16 -0.75
N LEU A 272 -8.56 11.48 -1.75
CA LEU A 272 -8.67 11.99 -3.11
C LEU A 272 -10.01 12.64 -3.45
N ALA A 273 -10.97 12.63 -2.53
CA ALA A 273 -12.31 13.18 -2.77
C ALA A 273 -12.30 14.65 -3.22
N ASN A 274 -11.33 15.43 -2.75
CA ASN A 274 -11.17 16.86 -3.08
C ASN A 274 -9.92 17.15 -3.91
N TYR A 275 -9.20 16.12 -4.37
CA TYR A 275 -8.00 16.31 -5.17
C TYR A 275 -8.34 16.90 -6.56
N LYS A 276 -7.61 17.93 -7.01
CA LYS A 276 -7.87 18.68 -8.25
C LYS A 276 -6.84 18.41 -9.36
N GLY A 277 -5.68 17.86 -9.02
CA GLY A 277 -4.65 17.57 -10.02
C GLY A 277 -4.97 16.34 -10.89
N PRO A 278 -4.26 16.13 -12.00
CA PRO A 278 -4.44 14.96 -12.84
C PRO A 278 -4.06 13.67 -12.11
N LEU A 279 -4.94 12.68 -12.13
CA LEU A 279 -4.69 11.38 -11.51
C LEU A 279 -5.13 10.23 -12.42
N LEU A 280 -4.27 9.22 -12.55
CA LEU A 280 -4.57 7.95 -13.17
C LEU A 280 -4.65 6.86 -12.09
N TRP A 281 -5.84 6.31 -11.90
CA TRP A 281 -6.07 5.17 -11.00
C TRP A 281 -6.12 3.88 -11.82
N VAL A 282 -5.14 3.01 -11.63
CA VAL A 282 -5.07 1.70 -12.29
C VAL A 282 -5.50 0.62 -11.32
N HIS A 283 -6.42 -0.25 -11.72
CA HIS A 283 -6.88 -1.35 -10.86
C HIS A 283 -7.31 -2.56 -11.68
N ASP A 284 -7.18 -3.75 -11.10
CA ASP A 284 -7.66 -4.98 -11.74
C ASP A 284 -8.88 -5.54 -10.99
N GLU A 285 -9.94 -5.93 -11.73
CA GLU A 285 -11.17 -6.47 -11.14
C GLU A 285 -10.95 -7.78 -10.37
N LYS A 286 -9.85 -8.49 -10.64
CA LYS A 286 -9.46 -9.73 -9.95
C LYS A 286 -8.34 -9.50 -8.94
N ASP A 287 -8.17 -8.27 -8.48
CA ASP A 287 -7.23 -7.97 -7.40
C ASP A 287 -7.75 -8.54 -6.07
N MET A 288 -7.04 -9.56 -5.58
CA MET A 288 -7.40 -10.26 -4.34
C MET A 288 -6.66 -9.70 -3.11
N VAL A 289 -5.75 -8.75 -3.31
CA VAL A 289 -5.00 -8.10 -2.22
C VAL A 289 -5.70 -6.80 -1.83
N CYS A 290 -5.97 -5.96 -2.82
CA CYS A 290 -6.72 -4.71 -2.70
C CYS A 290 -8.01 -4.87 -3.51
N PRO A 291 -9.13 -5.30 -2.87
CA PRO A 291 -10.34 -5.67 -3.59
C PRO A 291 -10.90 -4.52 -4.44
N TYR A 292 -11.29 -4.84 -5.68
CA TYR A 292 -11.90 -3.87 -6.59
C TYR A 292 -13.22 -3.30 -6.03
N GLU A 293 -13.91 -4.08 -5.21
CA GLU A 293 -15.12 -3.66 -4.51
C GLU A 293 -14.92 -2.39 -3.68
N ASP A 294 -13.71 -2.18 -3.14
CA ASP A 294 -13.40 -1.00 -2.32
C ASP A 294 -13.41 0.31 -3.10
N ILE A 295 -13.28 0.26 -4.44
CA ILE A 295 -13.25 1.47 -5.28
C ILE A 295 -14.55 1.75 -6.03
N ILE A 296 -15.50 0.82 -6.08
CA ILE A 296 -16.69 0.92 -6.94
C ILE A 296 -17.48 2.22 -6.68
N ASP A 297 -17.75 2.52 -5.42
CA ASP A 297 -18.53 3.70 -5.05
C ASP A 297 -17.75 5.01 -5.30
N PHE A 298 -16.45 5.01 -5.01
CA PHE A 298 -15.60 6.14 -5.33
C PHE A 298 -15.52 6.37 -6.83
N LYS A 299 -15.31 5.32 -7.63
CA LYS A 299 -15.23 5.43 -9.10
C LYS A 299 -16.48 6.04 -9.71
N ARG A 300 -17.68 5.74 -9.17
CA ARG A 300 -18.94 6.31 -9.67
C ARG A 300 -19.06 7.81 -9.42
N ASN A 301 -18.47 8.29 -8.32
CA ASN A 301 -18.61 9.67 -7.84
C ASN A 301 -17.28 10.43 -7.84
N ALA A 302 -16.26 9.90 -8.51
CA ALA A 302 -14.92 10.49 -8.50
C ALA A 302 -14.90 11.85 -9.23
N PRO A 303 -14.05 12.77 -8.79
CA PRO A 303 -13.78 14.01 -9.52
C PRO A 303 -13.33 13.72 -10.96
N SER A 304 -13.73 14.60 -11.91
CA SER A 304 -13.50 14.41 -13.36
C SER A 304 -12.00 14.37 -13.77
N ASN A 305 -11.14 14.91 -12.96
CA ASN A 305 -9.68 14.88 -13.13
C ASN A 305 -9.05 13.51 -12.80
N ILE A 306 -9.83 12.57 -12.25
CA ILE A 306 -9.40 11.21 -11.94
C ILE A 306 -9.82 10.28 -13.07
N LYS A 307 -8.83 9.77 -13.81
CA LYS A 307 -9.04 8.75 -14.86
C LYS A 307 -8.85 7.36 -14.27
N PHE A 308 -9.71 6.41 -14.68
CA PHE A 308 -9.61 5.01 -14.25
C PHE A 308 -9.21 4.13 -15.42
N LEU A 309 -8.14 3.34 -15.21
CA LEU A 309 -7.71 2.25 -16.08
C LEU A 309 -8.02 0.94 -15.37
N ILE A 310 -9.09 0.29 -15.77
CA ILE A 310 -9.55 -0.97 -15.17
C ILE A 310 -9.17 -2.12 -16.09
N THR A 311 -8.48 -3.12 -15.52
CA THR A 311 -8.11 -4.36 -16.21
C THR A 311 -8.87 -5.54 -15.60
N ASN A 312 -8.83 -6.70 -16.26
CA ASN A 312 -9.46 -7.92 -15.76
C ASN A 312 -8.53 -9.13 -15.92
N GLY A 313 -8.19 -9.78 -14.80
CA GLY A 313 -7.40 -11.02 -14.79
C GLY A 313 -5.90 -10.86 -14.61
N LEU A 314 -5.38 -9.64 -14.46
CA LEU A 314 -3.97 -9.37 -14.15
C LEU A 314 -3.68 -9.55 -12.65
N GLY A 315 -4.65 -9.20 -11.80
CA GLY A 315 -4.52 -9.20 -10.35
C GLY A 315 -3.47 -8.21 -9.84
N HIS A 316 -3.23 -8.24 -8.53
CA HIS A 316 -2.43 -7.24 -7.82
C HIS A 316 -0.99 -7.05 -8.31
N ASN A 317 -0.32 -8.14 -8.69
CA ASN A 317 1.13 -8.12 -8.96
C ASN A 317 1.51 -8.10 -10.44
N LYS A 318 0.58 -8.38 -11.35
CA LYS A 318 0.84 -8.30 -12.79
C LYS A 318 0.43 -6.97 -13.38
N VAL A 319 -0.58 -6.31 -12.78
CA VAL A 319 -1.15 -5.07 -13.29
C VAL A 319 -0.11 -3.97 -13.55
N TYR A 320 0.91 -3.82 -12.70
CA TYR A 320 1.96 -2.82 -12.91
C TYR A 320 3.15 -3.29 -13.76
N LYS A 321 3.09 -4.53 -14.31
CA LYS A 321 4.17 -5.13 -15.13
C LYS A 321 3.77 -5.38 -16.57
N THR A 322 2.49 -5.27 -16.88
CA THR A 322 1.96 -5.55 -18.21
C THR A 322 2.27 -4.38 -19.13
N ALA A 323 2.76 -4.66 -20.34
CA ALA A 323 3.18 -3.64 -21.30
C ALA A 323 2.07 -2.64 -21.61
N ASP A 324 0.86 -3.12 -21.95
CA ASP A 324 -0.28 -2.26 -22.27
C ASP A 324 -0.64 -1.27 -21.15
N VAL A 325 -0.53 -1.70 -19.88
CA VAL A 325 -0.76 -0.83 -18.72
C VAL A 325 0.37 0.19 -18.59
N MET A 326 1.62 -0.23 -18.79
CA MET A 326 2.76 0.68 -18.75
C MET A 326 2.68 1.73 -19.86
N ASP A 327 2.29 1.34 -21.07
CA ASP A 327 2.14 2.28 -22.21
C ASP A 327 1.08 3.35 -21.91
N GLN A 328 -0.05 2.97 -21.32
CA GLN A 328 -1.08 3.92 -20.90
C GLN A 328 -0.60 4.85 -19.76
N ILE A 329 0.19 4.33 -18.81
CA ILE A 329 0.84 5.13 -17.78
C ILE A 329 1.83 6.13 -18.38
N MET A 330 2.66 5.71 -19.34
CA MET A 330 3.59 6.59 -20.03
C MET A 330 2.84 7.66 -20.84
N ALA A 331 1.77 7.29 -21.55
CA ALA A 331 0.93 8.23 -22.27
C ALA A 331 0.31 9.29 -21.34
N PHE A 332 -0.16 8.88 -20.16
CA PHE A 332 -0.69 9.81 -19.15
C PHE A 332 0.38 10.75 -18.61
N LEU A 333 1.61 10.29 -18.44
CA LEU A 333 2.73 11.09 -17.93
C LEU A 333 3.36 11.98 -18.99
N THR A 334 3.08 11.77 -20.27
CA THR A 334 3.63 12.61 -21.36
C THR A 334 3.47 14.09 -21.01
N PRO A 335 4.55 14.91 -21.10
CA PRO A 335 4.47 16.34 -20.87
C PRO A 335 3.40 16.99 -21.77
N SER A 336 2.61 17.90 -21.21
CA SER A 336 1.76 18.76 -22.03
C SER A 336 2.66 19.65 -22.89
N LYS A 337 2.40 19.67 -24.18
CA LYS A 337 3.13 20.55 -25.12
C LYS A 337 2.87 22.01 -24.80
#